data_11f5a3ae14c83c63a5efbbac03261b48
#
_entry.id   11f5a3ae14c83c63a5efbbac03261b48
#
_cell.length_a   1.000
_cell.length_b   1.000
_cell.length_c   1.000
_cell.angle_alpha   90.00
_cell.angle_beta   90.00
_cell.angle_gamma   90.00
#
_symmetry.space_group_name_H-M   'P 1'
#
loop_
_entity.id
_entity.type
_entity.pdbx_description
1 polymer ?
#
loop_
_entity_poly.entity_id
_entity_poly.type
_entity_poly.pdbx_seq_one_letter_code
_entity_poly.pdbx_strand_id
1 'polypeptide(L)'
;MGREIIFLSESSDRSTIKKANDVEIFTLDYNSHKNLQQLGIKHSTAESFLNYDERLWIFNTAKKFHDWYKDPSLNIFELKDVNLLGLLDGIELHTLLMDKLIIFWTIKKILDAKNPGIIECPYEIREIVNLLKKNNSISIKINSGEKHEELIWDTINVKHNVLGKPISMKVSRTKYNKLKNILDKTVSSTFGLWFDLKNRNKKTLLILELFPPVYKEFLQNLKSDDYNVIIINQRRPVTYDRESIKVLKNSNCKLISKNDLFGEEDEQEISESKEKYSQKLLELWNNNESFDKIFRINGISFWPIIKNNLKQVFTKRMNDYVESVFFAKKLFSKINISCILSLYDVGETEKVFLKCKNDNVDSFLLEHGFSLLFEDSKTFATLMSYDNFRDKIVVWSNHQKEFLVSNYKIQSDKILALGSPRHDALTRMSSNRSENKKFRVLIAPTPITQLQGHDTTKIHEKFEKLIIRLCEIFKNYHDVELIFKIHPSQSGHNDEIKQIIQEYSKKIPIYMLNPIAELIQSSQLVITITPEA
;
A
#
# COMPACT_ATOMS: atom_id res chain seq x y z
N MET A 1 13.88 -3.22 44.35
CA MET A 1 12.81 -3.39 43.32
C MET A 1 13.38 -2.95 41.98
N GLY A 2 13.23 -3.74 40.91
CA GLY A 2 13.71 -3.34 39.59
C GLY A 2 12.92 -2.16 39.03
N ARG A 3 13.53 -1.34 38.15
CA ARG A 3 12.84 -0.24 37.46
C ARG A 3 11.59 -0.74 36.74
N GLU A 4 10.52 0.03 36.79
CA GLU A 4 9.31 -0.23 36.02
C GLU A 4 9.33 0.55 34.71
N ILE A 5 8.99 -0.13 33.60
CA ILE A 5 8.88 0.47 32.26
C ILE A 5 7.44 0.29 31.77
N ILE A 6 6.88 1.33 31.22
CA ILE A 6 5.57 1.30 30.55
C ILE A 6 5.73 1.60 29.07
N PHE A 7 5.27 0.68 28.22
CA PHE A 7 5.05 0.93 26.79
C PHE A 7 3.59 1.31 26.56
N LEU A 8 3.37 2.35 25.80
CA LEU A 8 2.04 2.85 25.46
C LEU A 8 1.85 2.92 23.93
N SER A 9 0.70 2.43 23.51
CA SER A 9 0.18 2.61 22.15
C SER A 9 -1.19 3.29 22.19
N GLU A 10 -1.75 3.61 21.04
CA GLU A 10 -3.11 4.15 20.91
C GLU A 10 -4.16 3.26 21.58
N SER A 11 -3.92 1.94 21.63
CA SER A 11 -4.81 0.95 22.25
C SER A 11 -4.72 0.89 23.78
N SER A 12 -3.69 1.51 24.39
CA SER A 12 -3.42 1.41 25.82
C SER A 12 -4.45 2.15 26.68
N ASP A 13 -4.84 1.53 27.80
CA ASP A 13 -5.67 2.20 28.82
C ASP A 13 -4.82 3.24 29.57
N ARG A 14 -5.21 4.49 29.45
CA ARG A 14 -4.51 5.64 30.02
C ARG A 14 -4.79 5.84 31.51
N SER A 15 -5.80 5.17 32.06
CA SER A 15 -6.13 5.23 33.49
C SER A 15 -5.00 4.65 34.36
N THR A 16 -4.14 3.82 33.75
CA THR A 16 -2.99 3.19 34.39
C THR A 16 -1.78 4.10 34.56
N ILE A 17 -1.76 5.28 33.90
CA ILE A 17 -0.65 6.22 34.01
C ILE A 17 -0.71 6.92 35.35
N LYS A 18 -0.29 6.22 36.41
CA LYS A 18 -0.08 6.83 37.70
C LYS A 18 1.14 7.75 37.62
N LYS A 19 1.05 8.92 38.25
CA LYS A 19 2.19 9.84 38.46
C LYS A 19 3.20 9.21 39.43
N ALA A 20 3.83 8.12 39.02
CA ALA A 20 4.87 7.46 39.80
C ALA A 20 6.21 8.04 39.38
N ASN A 21 6.97 8.56 40.33
CA ASN A 21 8.26 9.23 40.10
C ASN A 21 9.37 8.31 39.58
N ASP A 22 9.19 6.97 39.59
CA ASP A 22 10.20 5.97 39.24
C ASP A 22 9.84 5.12 38.03
N VAL A 23 8.88 5.56 37.19
CA VAL A 23 8.45 4.83 35.99
C VAL A 23 8.92 5.53 34.73
N GLU A 24 9.58 4.79 33.83
CA GLU A 24 9.95 5.29 32.52
C GLU A 24 8.87 4.92 31.49
N ILE A 25 8.33 5.91 30.78
CA ILE A 25 7.27 5.73 29.79
C ILE A 25 7.83 5.86 28.38
N PHE A 26 7.50 4.90 27.50
CA PHE A 26 7.87 4.86 26.10
C PHE A 26 6.62 4.76 25.23
N THR A 27 6.45 5.69 24.30
CA THR A 27 5.35 5.65 23.32
C THR A 27 5.78 4.91 22.05
N LEU A 28 4.90 4.05 21.55
CA LEU A 28 5.13 3.20 20.37
C LEU A 28 4.60 3.82 19.08
N ASP A 29 3.74 4.83 19.18
CA ASP A 29 3.12 5.51 18.06
C ASP A 29 2.98 7.02 18.30
N TYR A 30 2.71 7.74 17.22
CA TYR A 30 2.58 9.20 17.25
C TYR A 30 1.40 9.68 18.10
N ASN A 31 0.26 9.00 18.05
CA ASN A 31 -0.94 9.41 18.77
C ASN A 31 -0.74 9.34 20.28
N SER A 32 -0.09 8.28 20.76
CA SER A 32 0.28 8.15 22.18
C SER A 32 1.26 9.24 22.60
N HIS A 33 2.26 9.54 21.77
CA HIS A 33 3.22 10.61 22.02
C HIS A 33 2.53 11.98 22.12
N LYS A 34 1.71 12.34 21.16
CA LYS A 34 0.97 13.61 21.12
C LYS A 34 0.06 13.79 22.33
N ASN A 35 -0.64 12.72 22.72
CA ASN A 35 -1.52 12.73 23.89
C ASN A 35 -0.76 12.98 25.22
N LEU A 36 0.37 12.28 25.43
CA LEU A 36 1.17 12.50 26.63
C LEU A 36 1.81 13.88 26.67
N GLN A 37 2.22 14.39 25.51
CA GLN A 37 2.74 15.75 25.37
C GLN A 37 1.68 16.79 25.78
N GLN A 38 0.42 16.63 25.32
CA GLN A 38 -0.69 17.50 25.69
C GLN A 38 -1.02 17.46 27.19
N LEU A 39 -0.83 16.29 27.82
CA LEU A 39 -1.03 16.10 29.26
C LEU A 39 0.18 16.57 30.11
N GLY A 40 1.26 17.01 29.48
CA GLY A 40 2.50 17.40 30.18
C GLY A 40 3.21 16.23 30.86
N ILE A 41 2.96 14.98 30.46
CA ILE A 41 3.56 13.79 31.03
C ILE A 41 4.93 13.52 30.39
N LYS A 42 5.97 13.42 31.21
CA LYS A 42 7.33 13.12 30.73
C LYS A 42 7.40 11.69 30.18
N HIS A 43 7.85 11.55 28.97
CA HIS A 43 8.00 10.28 28.27
C HIS A 43 9.10 10.37 27.18
N SER A 44 9.43 9.25 26.57
CA SER A 44 10.30 9.15 25.40
C SER A 44 9.58 8.41 24.28
N THR A 45 9.86 8.75 23.04
CA THR A 45 9.40 7.95 21.90
C THR A 45 10.29 6.72 21.75
N ALA A 46 9.69 5.56 21.59
CA ALA A 46 10.44 4.31 21.45
C ALA A 46 11.36 4.37 20.23
N GLU A 47 10.89 4.90 19.10
CA GLU A 47 11.66 5.05 17.87
C GLU A 47 12.93 5.93 18.00
N SER A 48 13.03 6.79 19.04
CA SER A 48 14.21 7.61 19.28
C SER A 48 15.46 6.80 19.67
N PHE A 49 15.30 5.53 20.02
CA PHE A 49 16.38 4.60 20.29
C PHE A 49 17.04 4.03 19.04
N LEU A 50 16.47 4.25 17.86
CA LEU A 50 17.00 3.79 16.58
C LEU A 50 17.78 4.92 15.90
N ASN A 51 19.05 4.65 15.56
CA ASN A 51 19.82 5.51 14.67
C ASN A 51 19.55 5.18 13.19
N TYR A 52 20.18 5.94 12.28
CA TYR A 52 19.99 5.78 10.83
C TYR A 52 20.44 4.39 10.33
N ASP A 53 21.61 3.93 10.75
CA ASP A 53 22.16 2.65 10.29
C ASP A 53 21.29 1.47 10.72
N GLU A 54 20.70 1.55 11.91
CA GLU A 54 19.79 0.54 12.42
C GLU A 54 18.48 0.53 11.64
N ARG A 55 17.96 1.70 11.27
CA ARG A 55 16.76 1.81 10.42
C ARG A 55 17.01 1.25 9.03
N LEU A 56 18.16 1.54 8.45
CA LEU A 56 18.59 0.96 7.19
C LEU A 56 18.73 -0.57 7.29
N TRP A 57 19.31 -1.05 8.37
CA TRP A 57 19.43 -2.49 8.62
C TRP A 57 18.04 -3.15 8.77
N ILE A 58 17.11 -2.55 9.49
CA ILE A 58 15.71 -3.01 9.60
C ILE A 58 15.06 -3.10 8.22
N PHE A 59 15.19 -2.05 7.41
CA PHE A 59 14.66 -2.02 6.06
C PHE A 59 15.23 -3.15 5.17
N ASN A 60 16.55 -3.35 5.19
CA ASN A 60 17.19 -4.42 4.45
C ASN A 60 16.77 -5.81 4.94
N THR A 61 16.51 -5.94 6.24
CA THR A 61 15.99 -7.19 6.85
C THR A 61 14.57 -7.46 6.38
N ALA A 62 13.70 -6.45 6.38
CA ALA A 62 12.36 -6.57 5.83
C ALA A 62 12.40 -6.97 4.35
N LYS A 63 13.27 -6.34 3.57
CA LYS A 63 13.46 -6.68 2.15
C LYS A 63 13.91 -8.13 1.97
N LYS A 64 14.84 -8.63 2.77
CA LYS A 64 15.26 -10.04 2.75
C LYS A 64 14.08 -10.98 3.05
N PHE A 65 13.23 -10.62 3.99
CA PHE A 65 12.08 -11.44 4.36
C PHE A 65 10.97 -11.45 3.30
N HIS A 66 10.98 -10.55 2.32
CA HIS A 66 10.07 -10.66 1.18
C HIS A 66 10.25 -11.95 0.39
N ASP A 67 11.46 -12.49 0.36
CA ASP A 67 11.82 -13.69 -0.40
C ASP A 67 11.60 -15.00 0.38
N TRP A 68 10.96 -14.94 1.54
CA TRP A 68 10.74 -16.09 2.41
C TRP A 68 10.12 -17.32 1.71
N TYR A 69 9.23 -17.08 0.77
CA TYR A 69 8.52 -18.12 0.01
C TYR A 69 9.42 -18.85 -1.00
N LYS A 70 10.64 -18.35 -1.26
CA LYS A 70 11.62 -18.95 -2.15
C LYS A 70 12.42 -20.08 -1.48
N ASP A 71 12.19 -20.33 -0.18
CA ASP A 71 12.82 -21.45 0.49
C ASP A 71 12.38 -22.78 -0.16
N PRO A 72 13.31 -23.68 -0.49
CA PRO A 72 12.98 -24.95 -1.19
C PRO A 72 11.93 -25.81 -0.48
N SER A 73 11.85 -25.75 0.85
CA SER A 73 10.83 -26.47 1.62
C SER A 73 9.40 -26.00 1.34
N LEU A 74 9.23 -24.82 0.73
CA LEU A 74 7.95 -24.20 0.39
C LEU A 74 7.53 -24.40 -1.07
N ASN A 75 8.34 -25.09 -1.89
CA ASN A 75 8.00 -25.43 -3.27
C ASN A 75 6.74 -26.32 -3.39
N ILE A 76 6.34 -26.97 -2.31
CA ILE A 76 5.06 -27.71 -2.24
C ILE A 76 3.83 -26.85 -2.52
N PHE A 77 3.97 -25.52 -2.46
CA PHE A 77 2.92 -24.53 -2.79
C PHE A 77 2.97 -24.04 -4.24
N GLU A 78 3.75 -24.67 -5.10
CA GLU A 78 3.71 -24.39 -6.54
C GLU A 78 2.46 -24.95 -7.19
N LEU A 79 1.76 -24.08 -7.93
CA LEU A 79 0.62 -24.37 -8.78
C LEU A 79 0.89 -23.83 -10.18
N LYS A 80 1.00 -24.72 -11.19
CA LYS A 80 1.25 -24.32 -12.59
C LYS A 80 2.45 -23.34 -12.71
N ASP A 81 3.57 -23.68 -12.07
CA ASP A 81 4.83 -22.92 -12.01
C ASP A 81 4.76 -21.59 -11.23
N VAL A 82 3.71 -21.40 -10.42
CA VAL A 82 3.56 -20.22 -9.57
C VAL A 82 3.51 -20.63 -8.11
N ASN A 83 4.47 -20.16 -7.31
CA ASN A 83 4.41 -20.33 -5.86
C ASN A 83 3.34 -19.42 -5.26
N LEU A 84 2.26 -20.03 -4.72
CA LEU A 84 1.10 -19.32 -4.17
C LEU A 84 1.43 -18.43 -2.98
N LEU A 85 2.46 -18.79 -2.18
CA LEU A 85 2.89 -18.00 -1.02
C LEU A 85 3.58 -16.68 -1.45
N GLY A 86 4.16 -16.64 -2.65
CA GLY A 86 4.77 -15.45 -3.23
C GLY A 86 3.79 -14.43 -3.80
N LEU A 87 2.48 -14.73 -3.81
CA LEU A 87 1.47 -13.85 -4.41
C LEU A 87 0.97 -12.75 -3.48
N LEU A 88 1.25 -12.82 -2.18
CA LEU A 88 0.88 -11.76 -1.24
C LEU A 88 1.39 -10.39 -1.71
N ASP A 89 0.53 -9.38 -1.63
CA ASP A 89 0.88 -8.00 -1.99
C ASP A 89 2.17 -7.55 -1.31
N GLY A 90 3.13 -7.06 -2.11
CA GLY A 90 4.46 -6.72 -1.61
C GLY A 90 4.45 -5.52 -0.68
N ILE A 91 3.57 -4.53 -0.91
CA ILE A 91 3.46 -3.35 -0.04
C ILE A 91 2.84 -3.76 1.30
N GLU A 92 1.80 -4.59 1.27
CA GLU A 92 1.15 -5.06 2.49
C GLU A 92 2.11 -5.89 3.37
N LEU A 93 2.85 -6.82 2.75
CA LEU A 93 3.87 -7.61 3.45
C LEU A 93 4.98 -6.72 4.03
N HIS A 94 5.46 -5.76 3.24
CA HIS A 94 6.52 -4.86 3.70
C HIS A 94 6.09 -4.01 4.87
N THR A 95 4.89 -3.43 4.80
CA THR A 95 4.34 -2.64 5.90
C THR A 95 4.28 -3.48 7.18
N LEU A 96 3.73 -4.70 7.09
CA LEU A 96 3.70 -5.61 8.23
C LEU A 96 5.10 -5.88 8.80
N LEU A 97 6.06 -6.19 7.92
CA LEU A 97 7.43 -6.50 8.35
C LEU A 97 8.11 -5.29 8.97
N MET A 98 7.99 -4.11 8.36
CA MET A 98 8.58 -2.88 8.89
C MET A 98 8.02 -2.52 10.25
N ASP A 99 6.69 -2.52 10.41
CA ASP A 99 6.03 -2.22 11.68
C ASP A 99 6.52 -3.15 12.79
N LYS A 100 6.53 -4.46 12.54
CA LYS A 100 6.95 -5.43 13.53
C LYS A 100 8.45 -5.40 13.83
N LEU A 101 9.30 -5.19 12.82
CA LEU A 101 10.75 -5.12 12.98
C LEU A 101 11.19 -3.86 13.72
N ILE A 102 10.58 -2.69 13.44
CA ILE A 102 10.85 -1.45 14.15
C ILE A 102 10.53 -1.63 15.63
N ILE A 103 9.33 -2.12 15.94
CA ILE A 103 8.90 -2.34 17.33
C ILE A 103 9.81 -3.38 18.02
N PHE A 104 10.11 -4.50 17.36
CA PHE A 104 10.97 -5.55 17.89
C PHE A 104 12.37 -5.02 18.25
N TRP A 105 13.02 -4.31 17.33
CA TRP A 105 14.38 -3.83 17.53
C TRP A 105 14.43 -2.71 18.56
N THR A 106 13.46 -1.83 18.53
CA THR A 106 13.31 -0.74 19.51
C THR A 106 13.14 -1.28 20.92
N ILE A 107 12.21 -2.22 21.14
CA ILE A 107 11.99 -2.85 22.43
C ILE A 107 13.26 -3.55 22.91
N LYS A 108 13.93 -4.30 22.01
CA LYS A 108 15.20 -4.96 22.33
C LYS A 108 16.22 -3.96 22.89
N LYS A 109 16.41 -2.83 22.22
CA LYS A 109 17.37 -1.79 22.66
C LYS A 109 16.98 -1.17 24.01
N ILE A 110 15.70 -0.88 24.20
CA ILE A 110 15.19 -0.34 25.48
C ILE A 110 15.43 -1.34 26.61
N LEU A 111 15.09 -2.62 26.43
CA LEU A 111 15.28 -3.65 27.44
C LEU A 111 16.77 -3.89 27.73
N ASP A 112 17.63 -3.86 26.71
CA ASP A 112 19.08 -3.98 26.88
C ASP A 112 19.68 -2.81 27.67
N ALA A 113 19.20 -1.59 27.43
CA ALA A 113 19.69 -0.38 28.08
C ALA A 113 19.18 -0.20 29.50
N LYS A 114 17.94 -0.63 29.79
CA LYS A 114 17.24 -0.29 31.04
C LYS A 114 17.19 -1.44 32.04
N ASN A 115 17.25 -2.69 31.59
CA ASN A 115 17.18 -3.90 32.42
C ASN A 115 16.03 -3.86 33.46
N PRO A 116 14.75 -3.76 33.04
CA PRO A 116 13.62 -3.56 33.95
C PRO A 116 13.28 -4.82 34.74
N GLY A 117 12.68 -4.63 35.93
CA GLY A 117 12.08 -5.72 36.71
C GLY A 117 10.59 -5.92 36.39
N ILE A 118 9.91 -4.84 35.99
CA ILE A 118 8.49 -4.86 35.66
C ILE A 118 8.33 -4.16 34.29
N ILE A 119 7.54 -4.79 33.40
CA ILE A 119 7.18 -4.22 32.10
C ILE A 119 5.67 -4.19 32.02
N GLU A 120 5.12 -3.01 31.79
CA GLU A 120 3.72 -2.85 31.42
C GLU A 120 3.66 -2.53 29.92
N CYS A 121 2.79 -3.23 29.17
CA CYS A 121 2.76 -3.08 27.72
C CYS A 121 1.38 -3.40 27.13
N PRO A 122 1.05 -2.83 25.97
CA PRO A 122 -0.15 -3.21 25.24
C PRO A 122 -0.08 -4.67 24.73
N TYR A 123 -1.25 -5.28 24.56
CA TYR A 123 -1.39 -6.69 24.20
C TYR A 123 -0.65 -7.04 22.91
N GLU A 124 -0.70 -6.17 21.91
CA GLU A 124 -0.11 -6.37 20.57
C GLU A 124 1.42 -6.57 20.57
N ILE A 125 2.12 -6.09 21.61
CA ILE A 125 3.57 -6.29 21.72
C ILE A 125 3.98 -7.31 22.80
N ARG A 126 3.02 -7.94 23.47
CA ARG A 126 3.26 -8.92 24.53
C ARG A 126 4.20 -10.05 24.10
N GLU A 127 3.99 -10.59 22.89
CA GLU A 127 4.84 -11.67 22.36
C GLU A 127 6.28 -11.19 22.13
N ILE A 128 6.46 -9.97 21.62
CA ILE A 128 7.78 -9.36 21.44
C ILE A 128 8.50 -9.22 22.78
N VAL A 129 7.81 -8.68 23.79
CA VAL A 129 8.38 -8.53 25.13
C VAL A 129 8.73 -9.88 25.75
N ASN A 130 7.86 -10.89 25.61
CA ASN A 130 8.11 -12.24 26.11
C ASN A 130 9.34 -12.89 25.45
N LEU A 131 9.51 -12.66 24.15
CA LEU A 131 10.63 -13.20 23.39
C LEU A 131 11.96 -12.53 23.76
N LEU A 132 11.93 -11.23 24.08
CA LEU A 132 13.12 -10.41 24.31
C LEU A 132 13.52 -10.29 25.77
N LYS A 133 12.66 -10.67 26.73
CA LYS A 133 13.03 -10.60 28.14
C LYS A 133 14.19 -11.55 28.45
N LYS A 134 15.21 -11.01 29.15
CA LYS A 134 16.44 -11.74 29.49
C LYS A 134 16.26 -12.75 30.63
N ASN A 135 15.23 -12.55 31.45
CA ASN A 135 15.03 -13.32 32.66
C ASN A 135 13.54 -13.59 32.87
N ASN A 136 13.21 -14.82 33.28
CA ASN A 136 11.84 -15.21 33.61
C ASN A 136 11.27 -14.50 34.87
N SER A 137 12.12 -13.86 35.68
CA SER A 137 11.68 -13.04 36.84
C SER A 137 11.07 -11.70 36.45
N ILE A 138 11.18 -11.26 35.17
CA ILE A 138 10.56 -10.02 34.72
C ILE A 138 9.04 -10.22 34.65
N SER A 139 8.31 -9.43 35.45
CA SER A 139 6.84 -9.41 35.45
C SER A 139 6.32 -8.59 34.28
N ILE A 140 5.36 -9.14 33.52
CA ILE A 140 4.69 -8.45 32.42
C ILE A 140 3.23 -8.21 32.79
N LYS A 141 2.82 -6.94 32.72
CA LYS A 141 1.43 -6.50 32.90
C LYS A 141 0.88 -6.03 31.55
N ILE A 142 -0.38 -6.30 31.26
CA ILE A 142 -1.04 -5.84 30.03
C ILE A 142 -1.90 -4.62 30.34
N ASN A 143 -1.73 -3.55 29.56
CA ASN A 143 -2.44 -2.27 29.73
C ASN A 143 -3.42 -1.95 28.58
N SER A 144 -3.79 -2.94 27.78
CA SER A 144 -4.82 -2.81 26.75
C SER A 144 -5.67 -4.07 26.65
N GLY A 145 -6.86 -3.95 26.08
CA GLY A 145 -7.66 -5.11 25.69
C GLY A 145 -6.99 -5.90 24.55
N GLU A 146 -7.39 -7.17 24.39
CA GLU A 146 -7.00 -7.98 23.27
C GLU A 146 -7.57 -7.39 21.98
N LYS A 147 -6.70 -7.01 21.04
CA LYS A 147 -7.07 -6.48 19.74
C LYS A 147 -6.48 -7.36 18.67
N HIS A 148 -7.32 -7.95 17.83
CA HIS A 148 -6.84 -8.65 16.65
C HIS A 148 -6.35 -7.64 15.62
N GLU A 149 -5.09 -7.74 15.25
CA GLU A 149 -4.53 -6.94 14.17
C GLU A 149 -5.12 -7.43 12.83
N GLU A 150 -5.84 -6.55 12.16
CA GLU A 150 -6.24 -6.76 10.77
C GLU A 150 -5.13 -6.29 9.86
N LEU A 151 -4.85 -7.06 8.80
CA LEU A 151 -3.96 -6.61 7.75
C LEU A 151 -4.58 -5.49 6.94
N ILE A 152 -3.74 -4.64 6.36
CA ILE A 152 -4.13 -3.38 5.71
C ILE A 152 -5.28 -3.57 4.71
N TRP A 153 -5.28 -4.69 3.97
CA TRP A 153 -6.24 -4.96 2.91
C TRP A 153 -7.40 -5.88 3.31
N ASP A 154 -7.52 -6.27 4.58
CA ASP A 154 -8.62 -7.12 5.06
C ASP A 154 -9.92 -6.34 5.26
N THR A 155 -9.79 -5.04 5.57
CA THR A 155 -10.91 -4.12 5.71
C THR A 155 -10.77 -2.97 4.71
N ILE A 156 -11.75 -2.81 3.84
CA ILE A 156 -11.78 -1.79 2.81
C ILE A 156 -12.72 -0.67 3.24
N ASN A 157 -12.19 0.54 3.27
CA ASN A 157 -12.99 1.73 3.58
C ASN A 157 -13.54 2.31 2.28
N VAL A 158 -14.83 2.02 2.01
CA VAL A 158 -15.54 2.55 0.86
C VAL A 158 -16.06 3.94 1.20
N LYS A 159 -15.50 4.96 0.54
CA LYS A 159 -15.95 6.36 0.67
C LYS A 159 -16.75 6.73 -0.58
N HIS A 160 -17.96 7.18 -0.41
CA HIS A 160 -18.82 7.62 -1.51
C HIS A 160 -19.53 8.93 -1.16
N ASN A 161 -19.72 9.78 -2.15
CA ASN A 161 -20.48 11.02 -1.99
C ASN A 161 -21.94 10.76 -2.39
N VAL A 162 -22.83 10.74 -1.42
CA VAL A 162 -24.26 10.61 -1.65
C VAL A 162 -24.95 11.93 -1.34
N LEU A 163 -25.56 12.55 -2.34
CA LEU A 163 -26.25 13.84 -2.20
C LEU A 163 -25.38 14.94 -1.55
N GLY A 164 -24.10 14.97 -1.91
CA GLY A 164 -23.14 15.97 -1.38
C GLY A 164 -22.59 15.67 0.02
N LYS A 165 -23.01 14.57 0.65
CA LYS A 165 -22.48 14.13 1.95
C LYS A 165 -21.51 12.95 1.77
N PRO A 166 -20.30 13.02 2.32
CA PRO A 166 -19.39 11.89 2.28
C PRO A 166 -19.88 10.79 3.23
N ILE A 167 -20.19 9.63 2.69
CA ILE A 167 -20.48 8.41 3.45
C ILE A 167 -19.23 7.54 3.40
N SER A 168 -18.78 7.08 4.57
CA SER A 168 -17.68 6.14 4.69
C SER A 168 -18.18 4.87 5.36
N MET A 169 -17.92 3.72 4.74
CA MET A 169 -18.31 2.41 5.26
C MET A 169 -17.12 1.45 5.22
N LYS A 170 -16.81 0.84 6.36
CA LYS A 170 -15.81 -0.23 6.45
C LYS A 170 -16.44 -1.57 6.06
N VAL A 171 -15.88 -2.24 5.08
CA VAL A 171 -16.37 -3.52 4.55
C VAL A 171 -15.24 -4.52 4.54
N SER A 172 -15.49 -5.77 4.95
CA SER A 172 -14.49 -6.83 4.82
C SER A 172 -14.17 -7.09 3.34
N ARG A 173 -12.91 -7.44 3.03
CA ARG A 173 -12.43 -7.75 1.68
C ARG A 173 -13.35 -8.73 0.94
N THR A 174 -13.78 -9.81 1.61
CA THR A 174 -14.66 -10.83 0.99
C THR A 174 -16.00 -10.25 0.56
N LYS A 175 -16.63 -9.43 1.41
CA LYS A 175 -17.91 -8.77 1.06
C LYS A 175 -17.71 -7.76 -0.06
N TYR A 176 -16.63 -6.99 0.01
CA TYR A 176 -16.28 -6.03 -1.03
C TYR A 176 -16.09 -6.70 -2.39
N ASN A 177 -15.31 -7.79 -2.46
CA ASN A 177 -15.06 -8.52 -3.70
C ASN A 177 -16.36 -9.08 -4.31
N LYS A 178 -17.29 -9.60 -3.48
CA LYS A 178 -18.60 -10.04 -3.96
C LYS A 178 -19.40 -8.89 -4.57
N LEU A 179 -19.50 -7.75 -3.88
CA LEU A 179 -20.21 -6.57 -4.37
C LEU A 179 -19.59 -6.02 -5.65
N LYS A 180 -18.25 -5.93 -5.69
CA LYS A 180 -17.49 -5.52 -6.87
C LYS A 180 -17.80 -6.39 -8.08
N ASN A 181 -17.77 -7.71 -7.93
CA ASN A 181 -18.00 -8.65 -9.03
C ASN A 181 -19.46 -8.56 -9.55
N ILE A 182 -20.43 -8.36 -8.66
CA ILE A 182 -21.84 -8.12 -9.04
C ILE A 182 -21.95 -6.82 -9.84
N LEU A 183 -21.33 -5.75 -9.35
CA LEU A 183 -21.35 -4.44 -10.02
C LEU A 183 -20.74 -4.53 -11.42
N ASP A 184 -19.51 -5.04 -11.53
CA ASP A 184 -18.82 -5.18 -12.82
C ASP A 184 -19.64 -6.06 -13.79
N LYS A 185 -20.21 -7.17 -13.32
CA LYS A 185 -21.05 -8.05 -14.14
C LYS A 185 -22.30 -7.33 -14.64
N THR A 186 -23.05 -6.68 -13.75
CA THR A 186 -24.31 -6.02 -14.11
C THR A 186 -24.07 -4.87 -15.08
N VAL A 187 -23.12 -3.98 -14.76
CA VAL A 187 -22.82 -2.81 -15.59
C VAL A 187 -22.25 -3.23 -16.94
N SER A 188 -21.33 -4.19 -16.97
CA SER A 188 -20.72 -4.65 -18.23
C SER A 188 -21.73 -5.31 -19.15
N SER A 189 -22.68 -6.09 -18.62
CA SER A 189 -23.77 -6.66 -19.40
C SER A 189 -24.70 -5.58 -19.97
N THR A 190 -25.07 -4.59 -19.14
CA THR A 190 -25.97 -3.51 -19.54
C THR A 190 -25.37 -2.63 -20.64
N PHE A 191 -24.06 -2.39 -20.60
CA PHE A 191 -23.39 -1.46 -21.52
C PHE A 191 -22.58 -2.13 -22.63
N GLY A 192 -22.63 -3.46 -22.76
CA GLY A 192 -21.93 -4.20 -23.81
C GLY A 192 -20.40 -4.12 -23.68
N LEU A 193 -19.89 -4.11 -22.45
CA LEU A 193 -18.45 -3.98 -22.16
C LEU A 193 -17.74 -5.33 -22.09
N TRP A 194 -18.45 -6.45 -22.27
CA TRP A 194 -17.81 -7.76 -22.28
C TRP A 194 -16.99 -8.01 -23.54
N PHE A 195 -15.87 -8.70 -23.35
CA PHE A 195 -15.03 -9.17 -24.44
C PHE A 195 -15.73 -10.30 -25.21
N ASP A 196 -15.80 -10.16 -26.54
CA ASP A 196 -16.32 -11.21 -27.40
C ASP A 196 -15.19 -12.18 -27.78
N LEU A 197 -15.30 -13.43 -27.32
CA LEU A 197 -14.34 -14.50 -27.60
C LEU A 197 -14.15 -14.81 -29.10
N LYS A 198 -15.04 -14.35 -29.98
CA LYS A 198 -14.82 -14.43 -31.44
C LYS A 198 -13.59 -13.63 -31.89
N ASN A 199 -13.22 -12.60 -31.12
CA ASN A 199 -12.04 -11.76 -31.39
C ASN A 199 -10.75 -12.27 -30.73
N ARG A 200 -10.75 -13.44 -30.11
CA ARG A 200 -9.64 -13.99 -29.31
C ARG A 200 -8.32 -14.13 -30.04
N ASN A 201 -8.34 -14.27 -31.36
CA ASN A 201 -7.14 -14.45 -32.19
C ASN A 201 -6.45 -13.13 -32.56
N LYS A 202 -7.12 -11.98 -32.39
CA LYS A 202 -6.50 -10.68 -32.58
C LYS A 202 -5.48 -10.42 -31.48
N LYS A 203 -4.39 -9.72 -31.82
CA LYS A 203 -3.44 -9.22 -30.83
C LYS A 203 -4.18 -8.48 -29.73
N THR A 204 -3.85 -8.76 -28.48
CA THR A 204 -4.56 -8.18 -27.33
C THR A 204 -3.57 -7.52 -26.37
N LEU A 205 -3.82 -6.26 -26.04
CA LEU A 205 -3.21 -5.56 -24.94
C LEU A 205 -4.00 -5.88 -23.66
N LEU A 206 -3.33 -6.45 -22.67
CA LEU A 206 -3.87 -6.68 -21.34
C LEU A 206 -3.43 -5.58 -20.38
N ILE A 207 -4.38 -4.88 -19.78
CA ILE A 207 -4.10 -3.82 -18.80
C ILE A 207 -4.55 -4.30 -17.41
N LEU A 208 -3.65 -4.18 -16.42
CA LEU A 208 -3.91 -4.62 -15.05
C LEU A 208 -4.10 -3.43 -14.12
N GLU A 209 -5.15 -3.49 -13.28
CA GLU A 209 -5.42 -2.57 -12.17
C GLU A 209 -5.43 -1.08 -12.55
N LEU A 210 -6.01 -0.75 -13.70
CA LEU A 210 -6.07 0.63 -14.16
C LEU A 210 -7.38 1.31 -13.72
N PHE A 211 -7.30 2.60 -13.38
CA PHE A 211 -8.46 3.43 -13.07
C PHE A 211 -8.84 4.29 -14.29
N PRO A 212 -9.91 3.94 -15.05
CA PRO A 212 -10.21 4.52 -16.35
C PRO A 212 -10.31 6.05 -16.39
N PRO A 213 -10.94 6.76 -15.43
CA PRO A 213 -11.03 8.22 -15.48
C PRO A 213 -9.67 8.93 -15.46
N VAL A 214 -8.70 8.39 -14.72
CA VAL A 214 -7.34 8.97 -14.63
C VAL A 214 -6.56 8.83 -15.92
N TYR A 215 -6.84 7.76 -16.68
CA TYR A 215 -6.15 7.44 -17.95
C TYR A 215 -7.06 7.59 -19.16
N LYS A 216 -8.05 8.47 -19.07
CA LYS A 216 -9.08 8.67 -20.09
C LYS A 216 -8.50 8.89 -21.48
N GLU A 217 -7.58 9.84 -21.63
CA GLU A 217 -6.99 10.17 -22.93
C GLU A 217 -6.16 9.03 -23.48
N PHE A 218 -5.36 8.38 -22.63
CA PHE A 218 -4.59 7.21 -23.01
C PHE A 218 -5.50 6.11 -23.55
N LEU A 219 -6.56 5.74 -22.82
CA LEU A 219 -7.49 4.70 -23.25
C LEU A 219 -8.25 5.05 -24.52
N GLN A 220 -8.62 6.32 -24.71
CA GLN A 220 -9.29 6.78 -25.92
C GLN A 220 -8.38 6.74 -27.15
N ASN A 221 -7.07 6.97 -26.96
CA ASN A 221 -6.08 6.88 -28.03
C ASN A 221 -5.71 5.42 -28.39
N LEU A 222 -6.05 4.44 -27.53
CA LEU A 222 -5.89 3.01 -27.83
C LEU A 222 -7.00 2.44 -28.72
N LYS A 223 -7.93 3.26 -29.19
CA LYS A 223 -9.02 2.81 -30.05
C LYS A 223 -8.47 2.40 -31.42
N SER A 224 -8.54 1.11 -31.74
CA SER A 224 -8.13 0.53 -33.01
C SER A 224 -8.95 -0.72 -33.29
N ASP A 225 -9.14 -1.02 -34.57
CA ASP A 225 -9.73 -2.28 -35.03
C ASP A 225 -8.68 -3.39 -35.22
N ASP A 226 -7.38 -3.07 -35.14
CA ASP A 226 -6.30 -4.03 -35.38
C ASP A 226 -5.98 -4.91 -34.18
N TYR A 227 -6.32 -4.44 -32.97
CA TYR A 227 -6.06 -5.16 -31.73
C TYR A 227 -7.18 -4.98 -30.71
N ASN A 228 -7.19 -5.85 -29.72
CA ASN A 228 -8.11 -5.77 -28.58
C ASN A 228 -7.43 -5.09 -27.39
N VAL A 229 -8.24 -4.49 -26.51
CA VAL A 229 -7.80 -4.02 -25.21
C VAL A 229 -8.68 -4.64 -24.13
N ILE A 230 -8.09 -5.40 -23.22
CA ILE A 230 -8.77 -6.02 -22.08
C ILE A 230 -8.24 -5.39 -20.80
N ILE A 231 -9.14 -4.98 -19.90
CA ILE A 231 -8.80 -4.48 -18.56
C ILE A 231 -9.23 -5.51 -17.51
N ILE A 232 -8.31 -5.86 -16.63
CA ILE A 232 -8.56 -6.72 -15.47
C ILE A 232 -8.22 -5.96 -14.20
N ASN A 233 -9.23 -5.74 -13.37
CA ASN A 233 -9.08 -5.17 -12.04
C ASN A 233 -9.66 -6.15 -11.01
N GLN A 234 -8.83 -6.61 -10.08
CA GLN A 234 -9.28 -7.44 -8.96
C GLN A 234 -9.47 -6.62 -7.67
N ARG A 235 -8.73 -5.53 -7.53
CA ARG A 235 -8.78 -4.66 -6.33
C ARG A 235 -9.93 -3.66 -6.35
N ARG A 236 -10.30 -3.14 -7.52
CA ARG A 236 -11.37 -2.12 -7.67
C ARG A 236 -12.30 -2.49 -8.81
N PRO A 237 -13.60 -2.09 -8.75
CA PRO A 237 -14.45 -2.22 -9.92
C PRO A 237 -13.89 -1.37 -11.06
N VAL A 238 -13.86 -1.90 -12.27
CA VAL A 238 -13.50 -1.12 -13.46
C VAL A 238 -14.59 -0.11 -13.78
N THR A 239 -15.83 -0.47 -13.47
CA THR A 239 -17.05 0.32 -13.71
C THR A 239 -17.50 1.10 -12.47
N TYR A 240 -16.54 1.73 -11.78
CA TYR A 240 -16.75 2.36 -10.48
C TYR A 240 -17.80 3.49 -10.49
N ASP A 241 -17.83 4.29 -11.56
CA ASP A 241 -18.71 5.43 -11.70
C ASP A 241 -19.14 5.66 -13.16
N ARG A 242 -19.96 6.67 -13.38
CA ARG A 242 -20.47 7.03 -14.72
C ARG A 242 -19.36 7.44 -15.68
N GLU A 243 -18.31 8.09 -15.17
CA GLU A 243 -17.17 8.52 -15.99
C GLU A 243 -16.35 7.31 -16.45
N SER A 244 -16.07 6.36 -15.57
CA SER A 244 -15.43 5.08 -15.93
C SER A 244 -16.17 4.38 -17.06
N ILE A 245 -17.51 4.26 -16.96
CA ILE A 245 -18.34 3.64 -18.00
C ILE A 245 -18.23 4.41 -19.32
N LYS A 246 -18.29 5.73 -19.27
CA LYS A 246 -18.15 6.59 -20.46
C LYS A 246 -16.78 6.42 -21.13
N VAL A 247 -15.71 6.37 -20.35
CA VAL A 247 -14.35 6.16 -20.85
C VAL A 247 -14.23 4.79 -21.52
N LEU A 248 -14.70 3.72 -20.87
CA LEU A 248 -14.67 2.37 -21.42
C LEU A 248 -15.43 2.26 -22.74
N LYS A 249 -16.64 2.83 -22.84
CA LYS A 249 -17.44 2.84 -24.08
C LYS A 249 -16.73 3.55 -25.22
N ASN A 250 -16.03 4.65 -24.91
CA ASN A 250 -15.38 5.47 -25.92
C ASN A 250 -13.99 4.94 -26.34
N SER A 251 -13.41 4.00 -25.59
CA SER A 251 -12.06 3.48 -25.81
C SER A 251 -12.00 2.06 -26.38
N ASN A 252 -13.14 1.43 -26.68
CA ASN A 252 -13.23 0.01 -27.06
C ASN A 252 -12.61 -0.97 -26.07
N CYS A 253 -12.30 -0.53 -24.85
CA CYS A 253 -11.81 -1.40 -23.80
C CYS A 253 -12.90 -2.37 -23.35
N LYS A 254 -12.53 -3.63 -23.17
CA LYS A 254 -13.44 -4.71 -22.77
C LYS A 254 -13.02 -5.32 -21.47
N LEU A 255 -13.97 -5.90 -20.78
CA LEU A 255 -13.79 -6.69 -19.57
C LEU A 255 -13.99 -8.16 -19.89
N ILE A 256 -13.35 -9.01 -19.11
CA ILE A 256 -13.51 -10.46 -19.22
C ILE A 256 -13.69 -11.05 -17.83
N SER A 257 -14.59 -11.99 -17.68
CA SER A 257 -14.79 -12.70 -16.44
C SER A 257 -14.24 -14.13 -16.53
N LYS A 258 -13.97 -14.72 -15.38
CA LYS A 258 -13.57 -16.12 -15.30
C LYS A 258 -14.65 -17.06 -15.84
N ASN A 259 -15.93 -16.73 -15.66
CA ASN A 259 -17.05 -17.53 -16.15
C ASN A 259 -17.09 -17.61 -17.69
N ASP A 260 -16.46 -16.63 -18.38
CA ASP A 260 -16.36 -16.65 -19.85
C ASP A 260 -15.29 -17.64 -20.35
N LEU A 261 -14.37 -18.02 -19.47
CA LEU A 261 -13.20 -18.85 -19.81
C LEU A 261 -13.29 -20.28 -19.24
N PHE A 262 -13.90 -20.47 -18.08
CA PHE A 262 -13.96 -21.77 -17.41
C PHE A 262 -15.09 -22.64 -17.93
N GLY A 263 -14.79 -23.94 -18.10
CA GLY A 263 -15.77 -25.00 -18.27
C GLY A 263 -15.88 -25.84 -16.97
N GLU A 264 -16.74 -26.86 -17.00
CA GLU A 264 -16.99 -27.74 -15.85
C GLU A 264 -15.71 -28.45 -15.35
N GLU A 265 -14.86 -28.90 -16.27
CA GLU A 265 -13.57 -29.54 -15.92
C GLU A 265 -12.63 -28.57 -15.20
N ASP A 266 -12.59 -27.28 -15.64
CA ASP A 266 -11.78 -26.26 -14.99
C ASP A 266 -12.28 -26.00 -13.57
N GLU A 267 -13.60 -25.93 -13.36
CA GLU A 267 -14.20 -25.68 -12.05
C GLU A 267 -13.92 -26.83 -11.08
N GLN A 268 -13.94 -28.08 -11.57
CA GLN A 268 -13.57 -29.24 -10.79
C GLN A 268 -12.09 -29.20 -10.38
N GLU A 269 -11.15 -28.97 -11.33
CA GLU A 269 -9.72 -28.89 -11.05
C GLU A 269 -9.40 -27.75 -10.05
N ILE A 270 -10.09 -26.60 -10.17
CA ILE A 270 -9.97 -25.49 -9.24
C ILE A 270 -10.45 -25.90 -7.85
N SER A 271 -11.58 -26.59 -7.74
CA SER A 271 -12.14 -27.03 -6.46
C SER A 271 -11.19 -27.98 -5.74
N GLU A 272 -10.68 -29.00 -6.44
CA GLU A 272 -9.71 -29.97 -5.92
C GLU A 272 -8.40 -29.27 -5.49
N SER A 273 -7.93 -28.32 -6.30
CA SER A 273 -6.74 -27.53 -5.96
C SER A 273 -6.95 -26.66 -4.72
N LYS A 274 -8.10 -26.01 -4.58
CA LYS A 274 -8.44 -25.23 -3.39
C LYS A 274 -8.39 -26.07 -2.12
N GLU A 275 -8.97 -27.27 -2.15
CA GLU A 275 -8.93 -28.20 -1.02
C GLU A 275 -7.50 -28.64 -0.70
N LYS A 276 -6.77 -29.10 -1.73
CA LYS A 276 -5.36 -29.54 -1.61
C LYS A 276 -4.48 -28.48 -0.95
N TYR A 277 -4.51 -27.23 -1.43
CA TYR A 277 -3.65 -26.19 -0.90
C TYR A 277 -4.12 -25.65 0.45
N SER A 278 -5.42 -25.72 0.75
CA SER A 278 -5.93 -25.42 2.10
C SER A 278 -5.44 -26.44 3.14
N GLN A 279 -5.42 -27.73 2.80
CA GLN A 279 -4.88 -28.78 3.67
C GLN A 279 -3.37 -28.60 3.88
N LYS A 280 -2.60 -28.43 2.80
CA LYS A 280 -1.15 -28.14 2.90
C LYS A 280 -0.86 -26.91 3.77
N LEU A 281 -1.71 -25.90 3.71
CA LEU A 281 -1.55 -24.69 4.51
C LEU A 281 -1.73 -24.97 6.00
N LEU A 282 -2.68 -25.83 6.39
CA LEU A 282 -2.87 -26.23 7.78
C LEU A 282 -1.64 -27.00 8.31
N GLU A 283 -1.08 -27.90 7.51
CA GLU A 283 0.14 -28.64 7.86
C GLU A 283 1.35 -27.71 8.00
N LEU A 284 1.49 -26.75 7.06
CA LEU A 284 2.58 -25.78 7.05
C LEU A 284 2.70 -25.01 8.38
N TRP A 285 1.58 -24.53 8.91
CA TRP A 285 1.60 -23.72 10.14
C TRP A 285 1.98 -24.49 11.40
N ASN A 286 2.04 -25.82 11.34
CA ASN A 286 2.53 -26.68 12.41
C ASN A 286 4.05 -26.88 12.36
N ASN A 287 4.70 -26.59 11.22
CA ASN A 287 6.15 -26.72 11.03
C ASN A 287 6.88 -25.41 11.42
N ASN A 288 7.12 -25.22 12.71
CA ASN A 288 7.83 -24.02 13.19
C ASN A 288 9.32 -24.01 12.83
N GLU A 289 9.98 -25.17 12.71
CA GLU A 289 11.44 -25.25 12.58
C GLU A 289 11.96 -24.59 11.30
N SER A 290 11.30 -24.81 10.16
CA SER A 290 11.68 -24.18 8.88
C SER A 290 11.52 -22.66 8.95
N PHE A 291 10.41 -22.18 9.51
CA PHE A 291 10.16 -20.75 9.64
C PHE A 291 11.11 -20.06 10.63
N ASP A 292 11.50 -20.74 11.70
CA ASP A 292 12.49 -20.24 12.66
C ASP A 292 13.86 -20.02 12.00
N LYS A 293 14.21 -20.79 10.98
CA LYS A 293 15.43 -20.61 10.19
C LYS A 293 15.29 -19.44 9.20
N ILE A 294 14.15 -19.37 8.48
CA ILE A 294 13.87 -18.35 7.47
C ILE A 294 13.82 -16.96 8.12
N PHE A 295 13.08 -16.81 9.21
CA PHE A 295 12.84 -15.53 9.91
C PHE A 295 13.76 -15.35 11.12
N ARG A 296 15.07 -15.62 10.97
CA ARG A 296 16.04 -15.47 12.04
C ARG A 296 16.77 -14.12 11.96
N ILE A 297 16.82 -13.42 13.10
CA ILE A 297 17.44 -12.11 13.28
C ILE A 297 18.44 -12.19 14.42
N ASN A 298 19.74 -12.05 14.13
CA ASN A 298 20.80 -12.07 15.16
C ASN A 298 20.65 -13.23 16.18
N GLY A 299 20.34 -14.43 15.66
CA GLY A 299 20.17 -15.62 16.51
C GLY A 299 18.78 -15.79 17.11
N ILE A 300 17.90 -14.79 17.07
CA ILE A 300 16.54 -14.82 17.62
C ILE A 300 15.54 -15.14 16.49
N SER A 301 14.60 -16.07 16.72
CA SER A 301 13.51 -16.32 15.80
C SER A 301 12.49 -15.20 15.84
N PHE A 302 12.26 -14.56 14.69
CA PHE A 302 11.22 -13.55 14.52
C PHE A 302 9.85 -14.16 14.16
N TRP A 303 9.85 -15.46 13.83
CA TRP A 303 8.66 -16.17 13.40
C TRP A 303 7.44 -16.06 14.35
N PRO A 304 7.58 -16.21 15.67
CA PRO A 304 6.43 -16.10 16.58
C PRO A 304 5.67 -14.78 16.44
N ILE A 305 6.38 -13.69 16.08
CA ILE A 305 5.81 -12.34 16.00
C ILE A 305 4.91 -12.16 14.78
N ILE A 306 5.27 -12.78 13.64
CA ILE A 306 4.54 -12.61 12.37
C ILE A 306 3.66 -13.80 12.00
N LYS A 307 3.80 -14.93 12.71
CA LYS A 307 3.11 -16.18 12.41
C LYS A 307 1.60 -16.01 12.27
N ASN A 308 0.98 -15.38 13.25
CA ASN A 308 -0.48 -15.23 13.27
C ASN A 308 -0.99 -14.34 12.13
N ASN A 309 -0.27 -13.29 11.78
CA ASN A 309 -0.61 -12.42 10.66
C ASN A 309 -0.53 -13.18 9.33
N LEU A 310 0.57 -13.89 9.06
CA LEU A 310 0.73 -14.66 7.83
C LEU A 310 -0.28 -15.81 7.76
N LYS A 311 -0.48 -16.54 8.85
CA LYS A 311 -1.50 -17.60 8.92
C LYS A 311 -2.89 -17.06 8.57
N GLN A 312 -3.29 -15.93 9.16
CA GLN A 312 -4.59 -15.32 8.91
C GLN A 312 -4.77 -14.92 7.45
N VAL A 313 -3.76 -14.25 6.87
CA VAL A 313 -3.77 -13.82 5.47
C VAL A 313 -3.95 -15.00 4.53
N PHE A 314 -3.07 -15.98 4.63
CA PHE A 314 -3.09 -17.09 3.68
C PHE A 314 -4.32 -17.98 3.86
N THR A 315 -4.82 -18.15 5.08
CA THR A 315 -6.09 -18.85 5.31
C THR A 315 -7.27 -18.15 4.60
N LYS A 316 -7.27 -16.83 4.58
CA LYS A 316 -8.33 -16.06 3.91
C LYS A 316 -8.18 -15.99 2.40
N ARG A 317 -6.95 -16.02 1.86
CA ARG A 317 -6.67 -15.67 0.46
C ARG A 317 -6.19 -16.84 -0.41
N MET A 318 -5.83 -17.98 0.16
CA MET A 318 -5.30 -19.13 -0.60
C MET A 318 -6.23 -19.55 -1.74
N ASN A 319 -7.52 -19.64 -1.47
CA ASN A 319 -8.52 -20.01 -2.47
C ASN A 319 -8.62 -19.00 -3.61
N ASP A 320 -8.49 -17.71 -3.29
CA ASP A 320 -8.49 -16.63 -4.30
C ASP A 320 -7.22 -16.71 -5.16
N TYR A 321 -6.07 -17.03 -4.57
CA TYR A 321 -4.81 -17.21 -5.30
C TYR A 321 -4.87 -18.40 -6.26
N VAL A 322 -5.35 -19.56 -5.80
CA VAL A 322 -5.55 -20.74 -6.66
C VAL A 322 -6.40 -20.35 -7.87
N GLU A 323 -7.58 -19.78 -7.65
CA GLU A 323 -8.51 -19.42 -8.70
C GLU A 323 -7.93 -18.37 -9.66
N SER A 324 -7.14 -17.41 -9.14
CA SER A 324 -6.50 -16.37 -9.96
C SER A 324 -5.41 -16.92 -10.86
N VAL A 325 -4.63 -17.92 -10.40
CA VAL A 325 -3.63 -18.61 -11.22
C VAL A 325 -4.30 -19.38 -12.36
N PHE A 326 -5.37 -20.11 -12.08
CA PHE A 326 -6.15 -20.80 -13.12
C PHE A 326 -6.72 -19.81 -14.14
N PHE A 327 -7.27 -18.70 -13.67
CA PHE A 327 -7.83 -17.67 -14.54
C PHE A 327 -6.75 -17.07 -15.47
N ALA A 328 -5.60 -16.70 -14.93
CA ALA A 328 -4.50 -16.16 -15.72
C ALA A 328 -3.98 -17.17 -16.75
N LYS A 329 -3.68 -18.41 -16.36
CA LYS A 329 -3.22 -19.45 -17.29
C LYS A 329 -4.26 -19.73 -18.39
N LYS A 330 -5.55 -19.78 -18.06
CA LYS A 330 -6.61 -19.98 -19.05
C LYS A 330 -6.75 -18.80 -19.98
N LEU A 331 -6.61 -17.58 -19.48
CA LEU A 331 -6.62 -16.38 -20.31
C LEU A 331 -5.51 -16.41 -21.36
N PHE A 332 -4.26 -16.67 -20.95
CA PHE A 332 -3.12 -16.76 -21.87
C PHE A 332 -3.21 -17.93 -22.86
N SER A 333 -3.92 -19.00 -22.52
CA SER A 333 -4.13 -20.13 -23.44
C SER A 333 -5.25 -19.87 -24.45
N LYS A 334 -6.26 -19.07 -24.10
CA LYS A 334 -7.44 -18.86 -24.95
C LYS A 334 -7.39 -17.57 -25.78
N ILE A 335 -6.65 -16.57 -25.34
CA ILE A 335 -6.61 -15.24 -25.97
C ILE A 335 -5.18 -14.91 -26.40
N ASN A 336 -5.03 -14.38 -27.59
CA ASN A 336 -3.74 -13.95 -28.12
C ASN A 336 -3.26 -12.65 -27.44
N ILE A 337 -2.80 -12.77 -26.19
CA ILE A 337 -2.20 -11.67 -25.44
C ILE A 337 -0.81 -11.42 -26.01
N SER A 338 -0.57 -10.20 -26.49
CA SER A 338 0.71 -9.78 -27.07
C SER A 338 1.54 -8.91 -26.14
N CYS A 339 0.86 -8.22 -25.18
CA CYS A 339 1.50 -7.29 -24.28
C CYS A 339 0.68 -7.13 -22.99
N ILE A 340 1.37 -6.96 -21.87
CA ILE A 340 0.78 -6.61 -20.57
C ILE A 340 1.24 -5.22 -20.19
N LEU A 341 0.31 -4.38 -19.75
CA LEU A 341 0.58 -3.08 -19.15
C LEU A 341 0.09 -3.08 -17.69
N SER A 342 0.96 -2.71 -16.76
CA SER A 342 0.64 -2.59 -15.35
C SER A 342 1.15 -1.28 -14.78
N LEU A 343 0.49 -0.78 -13.71
CA LEU A 343 0.94 0.41 -12.96
C LEU A 343 1.79 0.02 -11.74
N TYR A 344 1.75 -1.23 -11.38
CA TYR A 344 2.48 -1.87 -10.29
C TYR A 344 2.97 -3.24 -10.75
N ASP A 345 3.91 -3.81 -10.02
CA ASP A 345 4.38 -5.19 -10.22
C ASP A 345 4.38 -6.01 -8.91
N VAL A 346 4.12 -5.36 -7.78
CA VAL A 346 4.14 -5.98 -6.46
C VAL A 346 2.76 -6.32 -5.91
N GLY A 347 1.68 -5.91 -6.59
CA GLY A 347 0.30 -6.25 -6.22
C GLY A 347 -0.06 -7.70 -6.54
N GLU A 348 -1.06 -8.24 -5.86
CA GLU A 348 -1.50 -9.64 -6.04
C GLU A 348 -1.92 -9.95 -7.47
N THR A 349 -2.74 -9.09 -8.09
CA THR A 349 -3.18 -9.24 -9.49
C THR A 349 -2.00 -9.25 -10.43
N GLU A 350 -1.13 -8.25 -10.32
CA GLU A 350 0.03 -8.09 -11.19
C GLU A 350 0.98 -9.29 -11.05
N LYS A 351 1.29 -9.73 -9.83
CA LYS A 351 2.15 -10.91 -9.60
C LYS A 351 1.58 -12.16 -10.26
N VAL A 352 0.28 -12.41 -10.15
CA VAL A 352 -0.36 -13.57 -10.78
C VAL A 352 -0.18 -13.51 -12.30
N PHE A 353 -0.60 -12.42 -12.94
CA PHE A 353 -0.57 -12.33 -14.40
C PHE A 353 0.86 -12.28 -14.96
N LEU A 354 1.77 -11.56 -14.30
CA LEU A 354 3.16 -11.48 -14.73
C LEU A 354 3.92 -12.80 -14.56
N LYS A 355 3.60 -13.61 -13.55
CA LYS A 355 4.17 -14.96 -13.39
C LYS A 355 3.54 -16.01 -14.32
N CYS A 356 2.27 -15.84 -14.67
CA CYS A 356 1.56 -16.77 -15.54
C CYS A 356 1.75 -16.48 -17.04
N LYS A 357 2.33 -15.33 -17.43
CA LYS A 357 2.50 -14.95 -18.82
C LYS A 357 3.39 -15.94 -19.57
N ASN A 358 3.15 -16.09 -20.87
CA ASN A 358 4.03 -16.82 -21.76
C ASN A 358 5.30 -15.99 -22.05
N ASP A 359 6.42 -16.63 -22.37
CA ASP A 359 7.72 -15.98 -22.59
C ASP A 359 7.71 -14.98 -23.75
N ASN A 360 6.83 -15.17 -24.73
CA ASN A 360 6.66 -14.31 -25.88
C ASN A 360 5.76 -13.08 -25.63
N VAL A 361 5.27 -12.89 -24.42
CA VAL A 361 4.41 -11.77 -24.02
C VAL A 361 5.24 -10.73 -23.28
N ASP A 362 5.47 -9.58 -23.90
CA ASP A 362 6.16 -8.47 -23.24
C ASP A 362 5.31 -7.83 -22.14
N SER A 363 5.95 -7.45 -21.05
CA SER A 363 5.31 -6.73 -19.95
C SER A 363 5.93 -5.35 -19.73
N PHE A 364 5.08 -4.36 -19.55
CA PHE A 364 5.46 -2.97 -19.33
C PHE A 364 4.95 -2.49 -17.99
N LEU A 365 5.85 -1.95 -17.18
CA LEU A 365 5.49 -1.16 -16.01
C LEU A 365 5.36 0.30 -16.43
N LEU A 366 4.17 0.86 -16.33
CA LEU A 366 3.93 2.28 -16.53
C LEU A 366 3.99 2.98 -15.17
N GLU A 367 5.02 3.77 -14.96
CA GLU A 367 5.17 4.54 -13.71
C GLU A 367 3.97 5.45 -13.47
N HIS A 368 3.30 5.25 -12.34
CA HIS A 368 2.10 6.03 -11.96
C HIS A 368 2.42 7.22 -11.08
N GLY A 369 3.65 7.31 -10.56
CA GLY A 369 4.19 8.40 -9.77
C GLY A 369 5.62 8.72 -10.18
N PHE A 370 6.10 9.90 -9.85
CA PHE A 370 7.50 10.26 -10.08
C PHE A 370 8.33 9.63 -8.94
N SER A 371 9.30 8.80 -9.30
CA SER A 371 10.26 8.29 -8.31
C SER A 371 11.10 9.45 -7.80
N LEU A 372 11.11 9.65 -6.50
CA LEU A 372 11.88 10.71 -5.86
C LEU A 372 13.38 10.46 -6.10
N LEU A 373 14.07 11.51 -6.57
CA LEU A 373 15.47 11.44 -6.99
C LEU A 373 16.45 11.87 -5.89
N PHE A 374 16.11 11.65 -4.64
CA PHE A 374 16.93 11.99 -3.49
C PHE A 374 17.89 10.86 -3.13
N GLU A 375 18.96 11.19 -2.45
CA GLU A 375 19.95 10.21 -2.02
C GLU A 375 19.35 9.14 -1.09
N ASP A 376 18.47 9.54 -0.19
CA ASP A 376 17.74 8.61 0.69
C ASP A 376 16.74 7.73 -0.06
N SER A 377 16.18 8.19 -1.18
CA SER A 377 15.30 7.37 -2.00
C SER A 377 16.04 6.20 -2.67
N LYS A 378 17.36 6.32 -2.91
CA LYS A 378 18.20 5.20 -3.38
C LYS A 378 18.17 4.03 -2.41
N THR A 379 18.09 4.35 -1.13
CA THR A 379 18.19 3.38 -0.05
C THR A 379 16.85 2.73 0.25
N PHE A 380 15.77 3.51 0.28
CA PHE A 380 14.47 3.08 0.78
C PHE A 380 13.39 2.87 -0.29
N ALA A 381 13.57 3.38 -1.51
CA ALA A 381 12.59 3.20 -2.59
C ALA A 381 12.64 1.82 -3.26
N THR A 382 13.44 0.91 -2.78
CA THR A 382 13.71 -0.37 -3.44
C THR A 382 12.60 -1.40 -3.41
N LEU A 383 11.47 -1.14 -2.72
CA LEU A 383 10.31 -2.02 -2.82
C LEU A 383 9.55 -1.88 -4.11
N MET A 384 9.56 -0.67 -4.61
CA MET A 384 9.09 -0.35 -5.94
C MET A 384 10.16 -0.68 -6.97
N SER A 385 11.30 -1.28 -6.51
CA SER A 385 12.41 -1.58 -7.38
C SER A 385 11.93 -2.62 -8.37
N TYR A 386 11.83 -2.24 -9.43
CA TYR A 386 11.92 -2.58 -10.78
C TYR A 386 12.57 -3.96 -10.97
N ASP A 387 12.30 -4.91 -10.05
CA ASP A 387 12.87 -6.22 -10.17
C ASP A 387 11.87 -7.22 -10.78
N ASN A 388 12.36 -8.07 -11.56
CA ASN A 388 12.01 -9.44 -11.92
C ASN A 388 10.64 -9.76 -12.56
N PHE A 389 9.63 -8.90 -12.50
CA PHE A 389 8.31 -9.27 -13.00
C PHE A 389 7.96 -8.66 -14.36
N ARG A 390 8.73 -7.71 -14.87
CA ARG A 390 8.46 -6.98 -16.10
C ARG A 390 9.68 -6.95 -17.03
N ASP A 391 9.40 -6.74 -18.30
CA ASP A 391 10.44 -6.69 -19.33
C ASP A 391 10.88 -5.25 -19.62
N LYS A 392 9.95 -4.29 -19.55
CA LYS A 392 10.19 -2.87 -19.85
C LYS A 392 9.59 -1.97 -18.78
N ILE A 393 10.20 -0.79 -18.60
CA ILE A 393 9.73 0.28 -17.70
C ILE A 393 9.48 1.53 -18.54
N VAL A 394 8.30 2.12 -18.39
CA VAL A 394 7.95 3.41 -18.99
C VAL A 394 8.03 4.49 -17.91
N VAL A 395 8.95 5.43 -18.07
CA VAL A 395 9.21 6.52 -17.16
C VAL A 395 8.85 7.87 -17.75
N TRP A 396 8.72 8.90 -16.89
CA TRP A 396 8.24 10.21 -17.30
C TRP A 396 9.28 11.07 -18.01
N SER A 397 10.58 10.84 -17.75
CA SER A 397 11.65 11.68 -18.32
C SER A 397 12.95 10.92 -18.51
N ASN A 398 13.84 11.49 -19.35
CA ASN A 398 15.20 11.00 -19.48
C ASN A 398 15.99 11.11 -18.17
N HIS A 399 15.76 12.14 -17.37
CA HIS A 399 16.39 12.28 -16.06
C HIS A 399 16.04 11.11 -15.13
N GLN A 400 14.77 10.68 -15.09
CA GLN A 400 14.37 9.49 -14.35
C GLN A 400 15.01 8.22 -14.91
N LYS A 401 15.12 8.10 -16.24
CA LYS A 401 15.84 6.99 -16.89
C LYS A 401 17.30 6.93 -16.44
N GLU A 402 18.01 8.05 -16.51
CA GLU A 402 19.42 8.16 -16.10
C GLU A 402 19.61 7.80 -14.63
N PHE A 403 18.70 8.27 -13.76
CA PHE A 403 18.70 7.93 -12.36
C PHE A 403 18.55 6.41 -12.11
N LEU A 404 17.63 5.74 -12.80
CA LEU A 404 17.41 4.30 -12.67
C LEU A 404 18.62 3.49 -13.17
N VAL A 405 19.20 3.89 -14.30
CA VAL A 405 20.42 3.26 -14.82
C VAL A 405 21.59 3.40 -13.84
N SER A 406 21.80 4.61 -13.33
CA SER A 406 22.96 4.91 -12.49
C SER A 406 22.86 4.28 -11.09
N ASN A 407 21.68 4.31 -10.48
CA ASN A 407 21.50 3.91 -9.08
C ASN A 407 21.04 2.46 -8.90
N TYR A 408 20.15 1.98 -9.79
CA TYR A 408 19.62 0.62 -9.69
C TYR A 408 20.23 -0.36 -10.69
N LYS A 409 21.18 0.11 -11.52
CA LYS A 409 21.87 -0.71 -12.53
C LYS A 409 20.96 -1.39 -13.53
N ILE A 410 19.77 -0.82 -13.77
CA ILE A 410 18.84 -1.33 -14.76
C ILE A 410 19.40 -1.06 -16.16
N GLN A 411 19.34 -2.04 -17.04
CA GLN A 411 19.78 -1.90 -18.42
C GLN A 411 18.99 -0.79 -19.14
N SER A 412 19.70 0.13 -19.80
CA SER A 412 19.10 1.32 -20.43
C SER A 412 18.04 0.99 -21.49
N ASP A 413 18.19 -0.12 -22.19
CA ASP A 413 17.25 -0.60 -23.22
C ASP A 413 15.92 -1.11 -22.63
N LYS A 414 15.90 -1.44 -21.35
CA LYS A 414 14.68 -1.79 -20.62
C LYS A 414 13.86 -0.57 -20.17
N ILE A 415 14.42 0.65 -20.25
CA ILE A 415 13.77 1.86 -19.79
C ILE A 415 13.40 2.76 -20.96
N LEU A 416 12.11 3.07 -21.08
CA LEU A 416 11.52 3.93 -22.10
C LEU A 416 11.08 5.25 -21.48
N ALA A 417 11.70 6.36 -21.86
CA ALA A 417 11.30 7.69 -21.39
C ALA A 417 10.23 8.27 -22.34
N LEU A 418 8.94 8.01 -22.04
CA LEU A 418 7.82 8.35 -22.93
C LEU A 418 6.85 9.39 -22.33
N GLY A 419 7.09 9.86 -21.13
CA GLY A 419 6.19 10.78 -20.45
C GLY A 419 5.15 10.08 -19.56
N SER A 420 4.18 10.85 -19.09
CA SER A 420 3.14 10.35 -18.20
C SER A 420 1.76 10.53 -18.81
N PRO A 421 1.11 9.47 -19.31
CA PRO A 421 -0.22 9.56 -19.91
C PRO A 421 -1.30 10.01 -18.90
N ARG A 422 -1.01 9.93 -17.62
CA ARG A 422 -1.87 10.48 -16.57
C ARG A 422 -1.95 12.00 -16.61
N HIS A 423 -0.92 12.68 -17.16
CA HIS A 423 -0.80 14.13 -17.16
C HIS A 423 -1.03 14.77 -18.52
N ASP A 424 -1.35 13.99 -19.56
CA ASP A 424 -1.59 14.50 -20.92
C ASP A 424 -2.68 15.58 -20.95
N ALA A 425 -3.69 15.45 -20.09
CA ALA A 425 -4.72 16.48 -19.96
C ALA A 425 -4.17 17.85 -19.53
N LEU A 426 -3.11 17.88 -18.71
CA LEU A 426 -2.51 19.13 -18.24
C LEU A 426 -1.85 19.93 -19.37
N THR A 427 -1.23 19.25 -20.34
CA THR A 427 -0.54 19.89 -21.46
C THR A 427 -1.51 20.53 -22.45
N ARG A 428 -2.75 20.06 -22.51
CA ARG A 428 -3.81 20.57 -23.39
C ARG A 428 -4.70 21.62 -22.73
N MET A 429 -4.64 21.75 -21.43
CA MET A 429 -5.37 22.79 -20.70
C MET A 429 -4.77 24.14 -21.10
N SER A 430 -5.55 24.94 -21.81
CA SER A 430 -5.13 26.28 -22.20
C SER A 430 -4.74 27.09 -20.98
N SER A 431 -3.77 27.98 -21.14
CA SER A 431 -3.27 28.92 -20.13
C SER A 431 -4.30 29.98 -19.70
N ASN A 432 -5.57 29.81 -20.01
CA ASN A 432 -6.65 30.65 -19.48
C ASN A 432 -6.74 30.46 -17.97
N ARG A 433 -5.80 31.10 -17.28
CA ARG A 433 -5.91 31.29 -15.82
C ARG A 433 -7.23 31.98 -15.59
N SER A 434 -8.13 31.35 -14.82
CA SER A 434 -9.32 32.04 -14.36
C SER A 434 -8.87 33.33 -13.69
N GLU A 435 -9.46 34.46 -14.06
CA GLU A 435 -9.25 35.74 -13.37
C GLU A 435 -9.83 35.63 -11.96
N ASN A 436 -9.16 34.90 -11.10
CA ASN A 436 -9.51 34.86 -9.69
C ASN A 436 -9.19 36.21 -9.09
N LYS A 437 -10.15 36.84 -8.43
CA LYS A 437 -9.98 38.09 -7.71
C LYS A 437 -8.95 38.02 -6.57
N LYS A 438 -8.58 36.83 -6.12
CA LYS A 438 -7.62 36.56 -5.04
C LYS A 438 -6.48 35.70 -5.53
N PHE A 439 -5.30 35.93 -4.97
CA PHE A 439 -4.13 35.06 -5.19
C PHE A 439 -4.35 33.70 -4.49
N ARG A 440 -4.50 32.63 -5.26
CA ARG A 440 -4.79 31.29 -4.73
C ARG A 440 -3.51 30.51 -4.51
N VAL A 441 -3.35 29.99 -3.29
CA VAL A 441 -2.25 29.11 -2.89
C VAL A 441 -2.81 27.71 -2.63
N LEU A 442 -2.34 26.73 -3.40
CA LEU A 442 -2.65 25.33 -3.21
C LEU A 442 -1.56 24.64 -2.39
N ILE A 443 -1.92 24.06 -1.27
CA ILE A 443 -1.05 23.19 -0.50
C ILE A 443 -1.45 21.74 -0.75
N ALA A 444 -0.51 20.92 -1.25
CA ALA A 444 -0.72 19.52 -1.59
C ALA A 444 0.25 18.62 -0.79
N PRO A 445 -0.09 18.28 0.46
CA PRO A 445 0.72 17.41 1.28
C PRO A 445 0.63 15.95 0.81
N THR A 446 1.74 15.23 0.82
CA THR A 446 1.78 13.78 0.63
C THR A 446 1.60 13.05 1.97
N PRO A 447 1.00 11.85 1.98
CA PRO A 447 0.83 11.09 3.21
C PRO A 447 2.18 10.61 3.75
N ILE A 448 2.32 10.60 5.06
CA ILE A 448 3.44 9.96 5.75
C ILE A 448 3.22 8.45 5.73
N THR A 449 4.23 7.70 5.32
CA THR A 449 4.18 6.24 5.27
C THR A 449 5.36 5.63 6.00
N GLN A 450 5.18 4.48 6.63
CA GLN A 450 6.27 3.75 7.29
C GLN A 450 7.14 2.93 6.33
N LEU A 451 6.81 2.97 5.05
CA LEU A 451 7.49 2.14 4.04
C LEU A 451 9.01 2.39 3.97
N GLN A 452 9.46 3.56 4.39
CA GLN A 452 10.85 4.01 4.22
C GLN A 452 11.73 3.89 5.46
N GLY A 453 11.21 3.38 6.58
CA GLY A 453 12.00 3.16 7.79
C GLY A 453 12.44 4.44 8.55
N HIS A 454 11.87 5.60 8.22
CA HIS A 454 12.14 6.85 8.93
C HIS A 454 11.54 6.86 10.35
N ASP A 455 11.98 7.80 11.19
CA ASP A 455 11.35 8.09 12.48
C ASP A 455 9.97 8.71 12.26
N THR A 456 8.94 7.88 12.26
CA THR A 456 7.58 8.31 11.93
C THR A 456 7.07 9.35 12.91
N THR A 457 7.37 9.24 14.20
CA THR A 457 6.95 10.20 15.21
C THR A 457 7.52 11.60 14.94
N LYS A 458 8.82 11.70 14.66
CA LYS A 458 9.45 13.01 14.32
C LYS A 458 8.95 13.59 13.02
N ILE A 459 8.70 12.75 12.02
CA ILE A 459 8.16 13.22 10.74
C ILE A 459 6.75 13.78 10.93
N HIS A 460 5.89 13.08 11.67
CA HIS A 460 4.54 13.56 11.99
C HIS A 460 4.57 14.92 12.71
N GLU A 461 5.42 15.08 13.73
CA GLU A 461 5.58 16.36 14.43
C GLU A 461 6.02 17.50 13.49
N LYS A 462 7.05 17.25 12.66
CA LYS A 462 7.54 18.26 11.72
C LYS A 462 6.46 18.63 10.70
N PHE A 463 5.75 17.64 10.20
CA PHE A 463 4.70 17.81 9.21
C PHE A 463 3.52 18.63 9.76
N GLU A 464 3.04 18.34 10.96
CA GLU A 464 2.02 19.13 11.64
C GLU A 464 2.48 20.57 11.87
N LYS A 465 3.69 20.76 12.41
CA LYS A 465 4.28 22.10 12.62
C LYS A 465 4.36 22.89 11.32
N LEU A 466 4.69 22.23 10.20
CA LEU A 466 4.74 22.88 8.91
C LEU A 466 3.36 23.32 8.41
N ILE A 467 2.34 22.46 8.54
CA ILE A 467 0.95 22.81 8.18
C ILE A 467 0.46 23.99 9.02
N ILE A 468 0.68 23.94 10.34
CA ILE A 468 0.37 25.01 11.27
C ILE A 468 1.03 26.32 10.81
N ARG A 469 2.34 26.27 10.54
CA ARG A 469 3.11 27.45 10.13
C ARG A 469 2.62 28.05 8.82
N LEU A 470 2.24 27.21 7.85
CA LEU A 470 1.66 27.69 6.60
C LEU A 470 0.29 28.37 6.84
N CYS A 471 -0.56 27.80 7.66
CA CYS A 471 -1.83 28.44 8.03
C CYS A 471 -1.61 29.78 8.74
N GLU A 472 -0.64 29.87 9.65
CA GLU A 472 -0.27 31.13 10.34
C GLU A 472 0.21 32.20 9.37
N ILE A 473 1.11 31.84 8.45
CA ILE A 473 1.64 32.78 7.45
C ILE A 473 0.49 33.38 6.62
N PHE A 474 -0.34 32.52 6.05
CA PHE A 474 -1.38 32.97 5.11
C PHE A 474 -2.61 33.59 5.80
N LYS A 475 -2.81 33.39 7.11
CA LYS A 475 -3.91 34.01 7.87
C LYS A 475 -3.93 35.54 7.77
N ASN A 476 -2.76 36.17 7.65
CA ASN A 476 -2.60 37.62 7.65
C ASN A 476 -2.74 38.24 6.25
N TYR A 477 -2.88 37.45 5.19
CA TYR A 477 -3.01 37.92 3.81
C TYR A 477 -4.48 37.84 3.36
N HIS A 478 -5.22 38.95 3.41
CA HIS A 478 -6.66 38.96 3.07
C HIS A 478 -6.96 38.80 1.57
N ASP A 479 -5.99 39.08 0.73
CA ASP A 479 -6.01 38.93 -0.73
C ASP A 479 -5.59 37.50 -1.19
N VAL A 480 -5.14 36.64 -0.27
CA VAL A 480 -4.77 35.28 -0.55
C VAL A 480 -5.93 34.33 -0.20
N GLU A 481 -6.21 33.40 -1.10
CA GLU A 481 -7.10 32.25 -0.87
C GLU A 481 -6.26 30.99 -0.69
N LEU A 482 -6.21 30.48 0.53
CA LEU A 482 -5.52 29.23 0.86
C LEU A 482 -6.45 28.05 0.65
N ILE A 483 -5.99 27.03 -0.10
CA ILE A 483 -6.71 25.77 -0.31
C ILE A 483 -5.79 24.57 -0.06
N PHE A 484 -6.34 23.47 0.44
CA PHE A 484 -5.61 22.22 0.66
C PHE A 484 -6.13 21.10 -0.22
N LYS A 485 -5.23 20.32 -0.80
CA LYS A 485 -5.53 19.08 -1.51
C LYS A 485 -4.88 17.89 -0.78
N ILE A 486 -5.64 17.25 0.09
CA ILE A 486 -5.17 16.08 0.84
C ILE A 486 -5.13 14.87 -0.08
N HIS A 487 -4.11 14.03 0.07
CA HIS A 487 -3.98 12.80 -0.70
C HIS A 487 -5.11 11.82 -0.36
N PRO A 488 -5.75 11.16 -1.34
CA PRO A 488 -6.89 10.27 -1.11
C PRO A 488 -6.53 8.92 -0.46
N SER A 489 -5.29 8.71 -0.03
CA SER A 489 -4.90 7.47 0.64
C SER A 489 -5.73 7.22 1.90
N GLN A 490 -5.87 5.96 2.29
CA GLN A 490 -6.67 5.56 3.46
C GLN A 490 -5.95 5.77 4.80
N SER A 491 -4.81 6.46 4.84
CA SER A 491 -4.11 6.72 6.08
C SER A 491 -5.00 7.52 7.05
N GLY A 492 -5.10 7.08 8.30
CA GLY A 492 -5.90 7.75 9.35
C GLY A 492 -5.48 9.20 9.60
N HIS A 493 -4.26 9.54 9.25
CA HIS A 493 -3.66 10.87 9.39
C HIS A 493 -4.37 11.99 8.62
N ASN A 494 -5.12 11.65 7.57
CA ASN A 494 -5.89 12.66 6.81
C ASN A 494 -6.96 13.37 7.66
N ASP A 495 -7.56 12.71 8.63
CA ASP A 495 -8.58 13.33 9.47
C ASP A 495 -7.95 14.27 10.51
N GLU A 496 -6.77 13.94 11.01
CA GLU A 496 -5.97 14.83 11.88
C GLU A 496 -5.52 16.10 11.14
N ILE A 497 -5.01 15.94 9.90
CA ILE A 497 -4.64 17.09 9.05
C ILE A 497 -5.84 18.02 8.84
N LYS A 498 -7.02 17.46 8.55
CA LYS A 498 -8.25 18.26 8.43
C LYS A 498 -8.58 19.00 9.71
N GLN A 499 -8.48 18.33 10.85
CA GLN A 499 -8.73 18.93 12.15
C GLN A 499 -7.79 20.12 12.40
N ILE A 500 -6.49 19.95 12.19
CA ILE A 500 -5.48 21.01 12.33
C ILE A 500 -5.84 22.22 11.46
N ILE A 501 -6.15 22.01 10.17
CA ILE A 501 -6.52 23.09 9.28
C ILE A 501 -7.80 23.80 9.74
N GLN A 502 -8.80 23.07 10.20
CA GLN A 502 -10.08 23.58 10.65
C GLN A 502 -10.01 24.34 11.98
N GLU A 503 -9.04 24.03 12.84
CA GLU A 503 -8.73 24.81 14.05
C GLU A 503 -8.26 26.23 13.71
N TYR A 504 -7.54 26.41 12.60
CA TYR A 504 -7.14 27.74 12.13
C TYR A 504 -8.28 28.48 11.45
N SER A 505 -9.02 27.84 10.57
CA SER A 505 -10.19 28.41 9.93
C SER A 505 -11.08 27.33 9.29
N LYS A 506 -12.34 27.29 9.70
CA LYS A 506 -13.38 26.45 9.07
C LYS A 506 -13.68 26.84 7.61
N LYS A 507 -13.20 28.02 7.16
CA LYS A 507 -13.43 28.54 5.81
C LYS A 507 -12.39 28.08 4.79
N ILE A 508 -11.26 27.50 5.24
CA ILE A 508 -10.24 26.98 4.32
C ILE A 508 -10.79 25.74 3.59
N PRO A 509 -10.90 25.79 2.25
CA PRO A 509 -11.36 24.65 1.47
C PRO A 509 -10.37 23.48 1.53
N ILE A 510 -10.89 22.29 1.80
CA ILE A 510 -10.11 21.04 1.83
C ILE A 510 -10.68 20.09 0.80
N TYR A 511 -9.88 19.79 -0.22
CA TYR A 511 -10.22 18.88 -1.30
C TYR A 511 -9.53 17.52 -1.10
N MET A 512 -10.20 16.42 -1.42
CA MET A 512 -9.62 15.08 -1.33
C MET A 512 -9.80 14.27 -2.62
N LEU A 513 -10.98 14.27 -3.22
CA LEU A 513 -11.29 13.49 -4.42
C LEU A 513 -11.23 14.31 -5.71
N ASN A 514 -11.15 15.62 -5.62
CA ASN A 514 -11.09 16.49 -6.79
C ASN A 514 -9.83 16.24 -7.61
N PRO A 515 -9.89 16.32 -8.94
CA PRO A 515 -8.71 16.24 -9.80
C PRO A 515 -7.70 17.33 -9.42
N ILE A 516 -6.45 16.93 -9.16
CA ILE A 516 -5.40 17.88 -8.78
C ILE A 516 -5.09 18.87 -9.90
N ALA A 517 -5.25 18.44 -11.16
CA ALA A 517 -5.01 19.26 -12.34
C ALA A 517 -5.83 20.57 -12.33
N GLU A 518 -7.12 20.49 -12.02
CA GLU A 518 -8.01 21.65 -11.95
C GLU A 518 -7.61 22.62 -10.82
N LEU A 519 -7.16 22.07 -9.69
CA LEU A 519 -6.70 22.88 -8.56
C LEU A 519 -5.37 23.58 -8.87
N ILE A 520 -4.42 22.88 -9.51
CA ILE A 520 -3.16 23.46 -9.96
C ILE A 520 -3.43 24.59 -10.94
N GLN A 521 -4.30 24.37 -11.94
CA GLN A 521 -4.61 25.36 -12.98
C GLN A 521 -5.26 26.62 -12.41
N SER A 522 -6.09 26.47 -11.38
CA SER A 522 -6.76 27.60 -10.73
C SER A 522 -5.90 28.30 -9.65
N SER A 523 -4.67 27.85 -9.42
CA SER A 523 -3.79 28.38 -8.38
C SER A 523 -2.59 29.14 -8.98
N GLN A 524 -2.16 30.23 -8.33
CA GLN A 524 -0.98 31.00 -8.68
C GLN A 524 0.30 30.42 -8.06
N LEU A 525 0.16 29.76 -6.90
CA LEU A 525 1.26 29.09 -6.21
C LEU A 525 0.82 27.69 -5.78
N VAL A 526 1.69 26.71 -5.98
CA VAL A 526 1.51 25.35 -5.50
C VAL A 526 2.66 24.99 -4.56
N ILE A 527 2.32 24.59 -3.34
CA ILE A 527 3.27 24.13 -2.33
C ILE A 527 3.03 22.64 -2.13
N THR A 528 4.02 21.82 -2.44
CA THR A 528 4.02 20.40 -2.14
C THR A 528 4.82 20.16 -0.87
N ILE A 529 4.31 19.31 0.00
CA ILE A 529 4.97 18.92 1.24
C ILE A 529 5.20 17.42 1.15
N THR A 530 6.47 17.03 1.15
CA THR A 530 6.86 15.62 1.29
C THR A 530 7.43 15.39 2.69
N PRO A 531 7.21 14.22 3.30
CA PRO A 531 7.75 13.93 4.63
C PRO A 531 9.27 13.97 4.70
N GLU A 532 9.93 13.86 3.55
CA GLU A 532 11.38 13.77 3.38
C GLU A 532 12.06 15.13 3.16
N ALA A 533 11.27 16.19 3.08
CA ALA A 533 11.78 17.55 2.82
C ALA A 533 12.16 18.31 4.12
#